data_8eca33dc6ca72ea973f775f3cf899282
#
_entry.id   8eca33dc6ca72ea973f775f3cf899282
#
_cell.length_a   1.000
_cell.length_b   1.000
_cell.length_c   1.000
_cell.angle_alpha   90.00
_cell.angle_beta   90.00
_cell.angle_gamma   90.00
#
_symmetry.space_group_name_H-M   'P 1'
#
loop_
_entity.id
_entity.type
_entity.pdbx_description
1 polymer ?
#
loop_
_entity_poly.entity_id
_entity_poly.type
_entity_poly.pdbx_seq_one_letter_code
_entity_poly.pdbx_strand_id
1 'polypeptide(L)'
;MSNSKEKYYFASDFHFGIPDDETSLARERLVIKWLDSIKNDAKAIYLAGDVFDFWFEYTKVVPKGYVRVLSKFAELIDSGTPIHLFRGNHDLWAFSYLSDEIGMICHRNPETITMNGKNIHIAHGDGLGPDDYVYKFLLSVFKCKLNQLLFRWIHPDLGIRMGLLFSKKHRYIKRIEAGKDINI
;
A
#
# COMPACT_ATOMS: atom_id res chain seq x y z
N MET A 1 27.65 18.05 13.22
CA MET A 1 26.49 18.84 12.73
C MET A 1 25.28 17.94 12.83
N SER A 2 24.32 18.28 13.70
CA SER A 2 23.04 17.52 13.80
C SER A 2 22.30 17.72 12.49
N ASN A 3 22.19 16.67 11.68
CA ASN A 3 21.33 16.68 10.50
C ASN A 3 19.89 16.71 11.04
N SER A 4 19.27 17.88 11.12
CA SER A 4 17.87 17.96 11.56
C SER A 4 17.01 17.29 10.51
N LYS A 5 16.29 16.24 10.91
CA LYS A 5 15.29 15.61 10.05
C LYS A 5 14.13 16.58 9.83
N GLU A 6 14.05 17.21 8.66
CA GLU A 6 13.11 18.31 8.41
C GLU A 6 12.16 18.04 7.24
N LYS A 7 12.44 17.02 6.42
CA LYS A 7 11.70 16.77 5.19
C LYS A 7 10.63 15.70 5.38
N TYR A 8 9.48 15.96 4.81
CA TYR A 8 8.40 14.97 4.65
C TYR A 8 8.44 14.40 3.25
N TYR A 9 8.45 13.07 3.14
CA TYR A 9 8.49 12.37 1.88
C TYR A 9 7.17 11.67 1.61
N PHE A 10 6.73 11.70 0.36
CA PHE A 10 5.47 11.10 -0.08
C PHE A 10 5.74 10.15 -1.24
N ALA A 11 5.11 8.99 -1.21
CA ALA A 11 5.13 8.02 -2.30
C ALA A 11 3.83 7.22 -2.30
N SER A 12 3.49 6.60 -3.43
CA SER A 12 2.31 5.71 -3.58
C SER A 12 2.54 4.72 -4.71
N ASP A 13 1.60 3.77 -4.86
CA ASP A 13 1.46 2.94 -6.04
C ASP A 13 2.72 2.10 -6.38
N PHE A 14 3.37 1.55 -5.36
CA PHE A 14 4.50 0.65 -5.59
C PHE A 14 4.06 -0.67 -6.21
N HIS A 15 2.86 -1.15 -5.88
CA HIS A 15 2.29 -2.39 -6.38
C HIS A 15 3.28 -3.55 -6.35
N PHE A 16 3.89 -3.81 -5.19
CA PHE A 16 4.75 -4.98 -5.03
C PHE A 16 3.96 -6.27 -5.26
N GLY A 17 4.56 -7.23 -5.96
CA GLY A 17 3.94 -8.52 -6.28
C GLY A 17 3.54 -8.68 -7.74
N ILE A 18 3.72 -7.67 -8.60
CA ILE A 18 3.39 -7.72 -10.02
C ILE A 18 4.50 -7.13 -10.91
N PRO A 19 4.52 -7.47 -12.20
CA PRO A 19 3.74 -8.53 -12.88
C PRO A 19 4.18 -9.93 -12.45
N ASP A 20 5.39 -10.09 -11.94
CA ASP A 20 6.06 -11.30 -11.50
C ASP A 20 7.00 -11.01 -10.32
N ASP A 21 7.50 -12.06 -9.68
CA ASP A 21 8.34 -11.96 -8.49
C ASP A 21 9.68 -11.26 -8.77
N GLU A 22 10.29 -11.48 -9.95
CA GLU A 22 11.58 -10.90 -10.31
C GLU A 22 11.46 -9.38 -10.49
N THR A 23 10.47 -8.93 -11.24
CA THR A 23 10.19 -7.50 -11.47
C THR A 23 9.78 -6.81 -10.17
N SER A 24 8.97 -7.48 -9.34
CA SER A 24 8.61 -6.99 -8.01
C SER A 24 9.84 -6.80 -7.14
N LEU A 25 10.73 -7.80 -7.05
CA LEU A 25 11.96 -7.71 -6.29
C LEU A 25 12.89 -6.60 -6.79
N ALA A 26 12.98 -6.40 -8.10
CA ALA A 26 13.74 -5.28 -8.66
C ALA A 26 13.17 -3.93 -8.21
N ARG A 27 11.83 -3.80 -8.17
CA ARG A 27 11.14 -2.60 -7.67
C ARG A 27 11.35 -2.39 -6.17
N GLU A 28 11.26 -3.45 -5.36
CA GLU A 28 11.59 -3.39 -3.93
C GLU A 28 13.01 -2.82 -3.72
N ARG A 29 13.99 -3.31 -4.48
CA ARG A 29 15.37 -2.83 -4.41
C ARG A 29 15.51 -1.35 -4.79
N LEU A 30 14.73 -0.86 -5.76
CA LEU A 30 14.71 0.55 -6.12
C LEU A 30 14.11 1.41 -4.99
N VAL A 31 13.02 0.96 -4.40
CA VAL A 31 12.40 1.64 -3.24
C VAL A 31 13.34 1.64 -2.05
N ILE A 32 14.05 0.55 -1.77
CA ILE A 32 15.05 0.50 -0.70
C ILE A 32 16.18 1.50 -0.96
N LYS A 33 16.69 1.60 -2.18
CA LYS A 33 17.70 2.61 -2.54
C LYS A 33 17.19 4.04 -2.34
N TRP A 34 15.94 4.29 -2.71
CA TRP A 34 15.30 5.59 -2.44
C TRP A 34 15.21 5.86 -0.94
N LEU A 35 14.72 4.90 -0.14
CA LEU A 35 14.65 5.02 1.32
C LEU A 35 16.03 5.28 1.95
N ASP A 36 17.07 4.60 1.47
CA ASP A 36 18.44 4.85 1.92
C ASP A 36 18.93 6.26 1.59
N SER A 37 18.51 6.81 0.46
CA SER A 37 18.91 8.16 0.05
C SER A 37 18.28 9.26 0.91
N ILE A 38 17.12 9.00 1.53
CA ILE A 38 16.36 9.99 2.32
C ILE A 38 16.45 9.79 3.83
N LYS A 39 16.99 8.66 4.31
CA LYS A 39 16.96 8.27 5.74
C LYS A 39 17.57 9.30 6.70
N ASN A 40 18.52 10.11 6.22
CA ASN A 40 19.24 11.05 7.08
C ASN A 40 18.49 12.37 7.29
N ASP A 41 17.58 12.74 6.42
CA ASP A 41 16.84 14.00 6.47
C ASP A 41 15.31 13.85 6.52
N ALA A 42 14.81 12.61 6.41
CA ALA A 42 13.40 12.31 6.51
C ALA A 42 12.89 12.50 7.94
N LYS A 43 12.00 13.47 8.14
CA LYS A 43 11.24 13.67 9.37
C LYS A 43 10.11 12.65 9.50
N ALA A 44 9.43 12.35 8.40
CA ALA A 44 8.44 11.29 8.25
C ALA A 44 8.28 10.89 6.78
N ILE A 45 7.81 9.68 6.56
CA ILE A 45 7.52 9.14 5.22
C ILE A 45 6.03 8.78 5.17
N TYR A 46 5.33 9.25 4.14
CA TYR A 46 3.91 9.03 3.91
C TYR A 46 3.70 8.19 2.65
N LEU A 47 3.20 6.98 2.83
CA LEU A 47 2.82 6.08 1.75
C LEU A 47 1.32 6.22 1.51
N ALA A 48 0.94 6.80 0.37
CA ALA A 48 -0.45 7.13 0.08
C ALA A 48 -1.20 5.98 -0.63
N GLY A 49 -0.99 4.75 -0.19
CA GLY A 49 -1.71 3.55 -0.62
C GLY A 49 -1.05 2.78 -1.75
N ASP A 50 -1.60 1.60 -2.00
CA ASP A 50 -1.20 0.67 -3.05
C ASP A 50 0.30 0.30 -3.01
N VAL A 51 0.82 0.10 -1.79
CA VAL A 51 2.19 -0.40 -1.57
C VAL A 51 2.31 -1.82 -2.11
N PHE A 52 1.32 -2.65 -1.85
CA PHE A 52 1.23 -4.02 -2.36
C PHE A 52 0.13 -4.11 -3.42
N ASP A 53 0.30 -5.00 -4.40
CA ASP A 53 -0.73 -5.22 -5.41
C ASP A 53 -1.93 -6.00 -4.88
N PHE A 54 -1.71 -6.79 -3.85
CA PHE A 54 -2.74 -7.42 -3.04
C PHE A 54 -2.19 -7.72 -1.65
N TRP A 55 -2.88 -7.24 -0.61
CA TRP A 55 -2.54 -7.51 0.78
C TRP A 55 -3.78 -7.91 1.56
N PHE A 56 -3.77 -9.11 2.14
CA PHE A 56 -4.81 -9.59 3.06
C PHE A 56 -4.16 -10.27 4.26
N GLU A 57 -4.51 -9.82 5.46
CA GLU A 57 -4.03 -10.41 6.70
C GLU A 57 -5.02 -11.45 7.20
N TYR A 58 -4.60 -12.71 7.13
CA TYR A 58 -5.26 -13.82 7.81
C TYR A 58 -4.94 -13.79 9.30
N THR A 59 -5.58 -14.66 10.10
CA THR A 59 -5.35 -14.68 11.55
C THR A 59 -3.89 -14.99 11.93
N LYS A 60 -3.21 -15.84 11.16
CA LYS A 60 -1.84 -16.31 11.44
C LYS A 60 -0.93 -16.27 10.23
N VAL A 61 -1.40 -15.74 9.10
CA VAL A 61 -0.67 -15.75 7.83
C VAL A 61 -0.83 -14.40 7.15
N VAL A 62 0.25 -13.90 6.58
CA VAL A 62 0.29 -12.76 5.66
C VAL A 62 0.85 -13.22 4.32
N PRO A 63 0.65 -12.46 3.22
CA PRO A 63 1.28 -12.78 1.94
C PRO A 63 2.79 -12.92 2.10
N LYS A 64 3.35 -13.99 1.55
CA LYS A 64 4.80 -14.21 1.56
C LYS A 64 5.51 -13.27 0.58
N GLY A 65 6.77 -12.98 0.86
CA GLY A 65 7.58 -12.05 0.08
C GLY A 65 7.80 -10.73 0.81
N TYR A 66 8.28 -9.74 0.11
CA TYR A 66 8.45 -8.36 0.57
C TYR A 66 9.37 -8.18 1.80
N VAL A 67 10.06 -9.26 2.22
CA VAL A 67 10.89 -9.27 3.45
C VAL A 67 11.92 -8.14 3.44
N ARG A 68 12.51 -7.83 2.27
CA ARG A 68 13.55 -6.81 2.15
C ARG A 68 13.00 -5.41 2.39
N VAL A 69 11.88 -5.06 1.77
CA VAL A 69 11.28 -3.73 1.92
C VAL A 69 10.61 -3.58 3.28
N LEU A 70 9.97 -4.63 3.81
CA LEU A 70 9.40 -4.63 5.16
C LEU A 70 10.49 -4.46 6.22
N SER A 71 11.62 -5.17 6.10
CA SER A 71 12.78 -4.99 6.98
C SER A 71 13.34 -3.56 6.89
N LYS A 72 13.35 -2.95 5.69
CA LYS A 72 13.81 -1.57 5.53
C LYS A 72 12.84 -0.58 6.18
N PHE A 73 11.55 -0.81 6.12
CA PHE A 73 10.58 0.01 6.85
C PHE A 73 10.78 -0.10 8.36
N ALA A 74 10.92 -1.31 8.89
CA ALA A 74 11.20 -1.54 10.32
C ALA A 74 12.51 -0.84 10.74
N GLU A 75 13.61 -1.00 10.00
CA GLU A 75 14.90 -0.33 10.26
C GLU A 75 14.75 1.20 10.38
N LEU A 76 13.99 1.82 9.48
CA LEU A 76 13.78 3.27 9.50
C LEU A 76 12.94 3.71 10.70
N ILE A 77 11.90 2.95 11.04
CA ILE A 77 11.04 3.20 12.19
C ILE A 77 11.84 3.07 13.48
N ASP A 78 12.63 2.00 13.63
CA ASP A 78 13.50 1.77 14.79
C ASP A 78 14.57 2.87 14.93
N SER A 79 15.01 3.44 13.81
CA SER A 79 15.93 4.60 13.82
C SER A 79 15.24 5.95 14.04
N GLY A 80 13.93 5.95 14.34
CA GLY A 80 13.16 7.13 14.69
C GLY A 80 12.62 7.92 13.50
N THR A 81 12.43 7.28 12.32
CA THR A 81 11.74 7.88 11.18
C THR A 81 10.36 7.23 11.03
N PRO A 82 9.27 7.88 11.46
CA PRO A 82 7.94 7.30 11.34
C PRO A 82 7.52 7.13 9.87
N ILE A 83 6.88 5.99 9.59
CA ILE A 83 6.31 5.68 8.29
C ILE A 83 4.79 5.57 8.45
N HIS A 84 4.07 6.41 7.73
CA HIS A 84 2.62 6.44 7.68
C HIS A 84 2.14 5.73 6.43
N LEU A 85 1.18 4.80 6.58
CA LEU A 85 0.52 4.13 5.48
C LEU A 85 -0.95 4.52 5.44
N PHE A 86 -1.37 5.21 4.39
CA PHE A 86 -2.77 5.39 4.04
C PHE A 86 -3.18 4.22 3.15
N ARG A 87 -4.24 3.51 3.51
CA ARG A 87 -4.66 2.33 2.75
C ARG A 87 -5.20 2.74 1.39
N GLY A 88 -4.66 2.10 0.35
CA GLY A 88 -5.26 2.09 -0.97
C GLY A 88 -6.29 0.97 -1.14
N ASN A 89 -6.78 0.79 -2.33
CA ASN A 89 -7.74 -0.27 -2.62
C ASN A 89 -7.10 -1.67 -2.74
N HIS A 90 -5.81 -1.75 -3.02
CA HIS A 90 -5.08 -3.02 -3.12
C HIS A 90 -4.55 -3.53 -1.77
N ASP A 91 -4.32 -2.65 -0.82
CA ASP A 91 -3.88 -2.96 0.54
C ASP A 91 -4.91 -2.60 1.61
N LEU A 92 -6.19 -2.54 1.21
CA LEU A 92 -7.34 -2.25 2.08
C LEU A 92 -7.42 -3.17 3.31
N TRP A 93 -6.95 -4.39 3.18
CA TRP A 93 -7.03 -5.44 4.20
C TRP A 93 -5.73 -5.61 5.00
N ALA A 94 -4.92 -4.55 5.07
CA ALA A 94 -3.86 -4.39 6.04
C ALA A 94 -4.48 -4.03 7.41
N PHE A 95 -4.67 -5.01 8.28
CA PHE A 95 -5.41 -4.81 9.54
C PHE A 95 -4.51 -4.41 10.69
N SER A 96 -3.48 -5.20 11.00
CA SER A 96 -2.65 -5.01 12.17
C SER A 96 -1.18 -5.41 11.98
N TYR A 97 -0.85 -6.30 11.05
CA TYR A 97 0.52 -6.79 10.88
C TYR A 97 1.52 -5.66 10.60
N LEU A 98 1.14 -4.74 9.70
CA LEU A 98 2.03 -3.62 9.34
C LEU A 98 2.21 -2.62 10.49
N SER A 99 1.21 -2.48 11.38
CA SER A 99 1.33 -1.66 12.59
C SER A 99 2.03 -2.39 13.72
N ASP A 100 1.64 -3.64 14.00
CA ASP A 100 2.05 -4.33 15.21
C ASP A 100 3.46 -4.96 15.08
N GLU A 101 3.80 -5.47 13.89
CA GLU A 101 5.08 -6.16 13.64
C GLU A 101 6.12 -5.27 12.96
N ILE A 102 5.69 -4.38 12.05
CA ILE A 102 6.61 -3.49 11.32
C ILE A 102 6.72 -2.13 11.99
N GLY A 103 5.69 -1.71 12.77
CA GLY A 103 5.66 -0.44 13.48
C GLY A 103 5.13 0.74 12.64
N MET A 104 4.50 0.50 11.49
CA MET A 104 3.93 1.54 10.64
C MET A 104 2.70 2.20 11.30
N ILE A 105 2.50 3.47 11.06
CA ILE A 105 1.28 4.19 11.46
C ILE A 105 0.25 4.04 10.33
N CYS A 106 -0.71 3.12 10.51
CA CYS A 106 -1.68 2.79 9.47
C CYS A 106 -2.96 3.63 9.60
N HIS A 107 -3.26 4.43 8.58
CA HIS A 107 -4.46 5.26 8.46
C HIS A 107 -5.52 4.54 7.63
N ARG A 108 -6.72 4.37 8.20
CA ARG A 108 -7.85 3.71 7.52
C ARG A 108 -8.65 4.65 6.63
N ASN A 109 -8.57 5.93 6.90
CA ASN A 109 -9.32 6.98 6.21
C ASN A 109 -8.36 8.09 5.77
N PRO A 110 -8.73 8.89 4.78
CA PRO A 110 -8.04 10.14 4.48
C PRO A 110 -7.98 11.06 5.70
N GLU A 111 -6.86 11.75 5.87
CA GLU A 111 -6.67 12.67 6.99
C GLU A 111 -6.02 13.98 6.53
N THR A 112 -6.28 15.06 7.28
CA THR A 112 -5.61 16.32 7.10
C THR A 112 -4.60 16.51 8.23
N ILE A 113 -3.33 16.60 7.87
CA ILE A 113 -2.21 16.69 8.82
C ILE A 113 -1.53 18.05 8.66
N THR A 114 -1.23 18.71 9.78
CA THR A 114 -0.47 19.96 9.76
C THR A 114 1.02 19.69 9.69
N MET A 115 1.67 20.13 8.63
CA MET A 115 3.11 19.98 8.40
C MET A 115 3.73 21.35 8.11
N ASN A 116 4.71 21.75 8.91
CA ASN A 116 5.38 23.05 8.76
C ASN A 116 4.39 24.23 8.66
N GLY A 117 3.31 24.21 9.46
CA GLY A 117 2.27 25.24 9.48
C GLY A 117 1.28 25.20 8.30
N LYS A 118 1.36 24.19 7.43
CA LYS A 118 0.43 23.98 6.30
C LYS A 118 -0.42 22.75 6.55
N ASN A 119 -1.72 22.84 6.24
CA ASN A 119 -2.64 21.70 6.28
C ASN A 119 -2.54 20.93 4.97
N ILE A 120 -2.12 19.68 5.04
CA ILE A 120 -1.98 18.77 3.90
C ILE A 120 -3.01 17.65 4.05
N HIS A 121 -3.92 17.54 3.08
CA HIS A 121 -4.88 16.45 3.02
C HIS A 121 -4.25 15.28 2.27
N ILE A 122 -4.21 14.10 2.90
CA ILE A 122 -3.60 12.90 2.34
C ILE A 122 -4.69 11.84 2.15
N ALA A 123 -4.81 11.39 0.92
CA ALA A 123 -5.75 10.35 0.50
C ALA A 123 -5.13 9.54 -0.65
N HIS A 124 -5.52 8.27 -0.78
CA HIS A 124 -5.13 7.49 -1.96
C HIS A 124 -5.83 8.00 -3.24
N GLY A 125 -7.07 8.47 -3.12
CA GLY A 125 -7.79 9.08 -4.24
C GLY A 125 -8.67 8.12 -5.03
N ASP A 126 -8.81 6.88 -4.59
CA ASP A 126 -9.69 5.89 -5.21
C ASP A 126 -11.18 6.25 -5.04
N GLY A 127 -11.98 5.98 -6.09
CA GLY A 127 -13.44 6.19 -6.04
C GLY A 127 -13.92 7.65 -5.96
N LEU A 128 -13.07 8.63 -6.26
CA LEU A 128 -13.45 10.05 -6.29
C LEU A 128 -14.22 10.44 -7.57
N GLY A 129 -14.19 9.61 -8.62
CA GLY A 129 -14.91 9.87 -9.86
C GLY A 129 -16.43 9.90 -9.66
N PRO A 130 -17.16 10.81 -10.35
CA PRO A 130 -18.62 10.92 -10.21
C PRO A 130 -19.36 9.65 -10.68
N ASP A 131 -18.86 8.95 -11.69
CA ASP A 131 -19.56 7.85 -12.38
C ASP A 131 -19.07 6.45 -12.01
N ASP A 132 -18.27 6.31 -10.97
CA ASP A 132 -17.62 5.04 -10.60
C ASP A 132 -18.50 4.21 -9.64
N TYR A 133 -19.78 4.06 -9.95
CA TYR A 133 -20.77 3.38 -9.09
C TYR A 133 -20.43 1.91 -8.85
N VAL A 134 -19.98 1.19 -9.89
CA VAL A 134 -19.60 -0.23 -9.78
C VAL A 134 -18.40 -0.38 -8.86
N TYR A 135 -17.40 0.47 -9.01
CA TYR A 135 -16.23 0.47 -8.15
C TYR A 135 -16.59 0.78 -6.69
N LYS A 136 -17.39 1.83 -6.46
CA LYS A 136 -17.87 2.22 -5.12
C LYS A 136 -18.66 1.09 -4.45
N PHE A 137 -19.48 0.38 -5.21
CA PHE A 137 -20.21 -0.79 -4.73
C PHE A 137 -19.22 -1.91 -4.33
N LEU A 138 -18.27 -2.28 -5.20
CA LEU A 138 -17.24 -3.28 -4.89
C LEU A 138 -16.41 -2.89 -3.67
N LEU A 139 -16.03 -1.63 -3.55
CA LEU A 139 -15.31 -1.12 -2.40
C LEU A 139 -16.13 -1.28 -1.11
N SER A 140 -17.45 -1.05 -1.15
CA SER A 140 -18.32 -1.27 -0.01
C SER A 140 -18.41 -2.75 0.39
N VAL A 141 -18.44 -3.65 -0.59
CA VAL A 141 -18.38 -5.11 -0.37
C VAL A 141 -17.06 -5.51 0.30
N PHE A 142 -15.93 -4.96 -0.15
CA PHE A 142 -14.62 -5.25 0.41
C PHE A 142 -14.40 -4.64 1.81
N LYS A 143 -15.04 -3.50 2.11
CA LYS A 143 -15.02 -2.86 3.43
C LYS A 143 -15.97 -3.54 4.43
N CYS A 144 -16.89 -4.36 3.98
CA CYS A 144 -17.84 -5.07 4.85
C CYS A 144 -17.10 -6.09 5.73
N LYS A 145 -17.21 -5.92 7.06
CA LYS A 145 -16.53 -6.79 8.04
C LYS A 145 -16.94 -8.26 7.92
N LEU A 146 -18.20 -8.54 7.57
CA LEU A 146 -18.68 -9.92 7.37
C LEU A 146 -17.97 -10.57 6.18
N ASN A 147 -17.85 -9.84 5.06
CA ASN A 147 -17.15 -10.35 3.87
C ASN A 147 -15.66 -10.56 4.15
N GLN A 148 -15.04 -9.69 4.92
CA GLN A 148 -13.65 -9.86 5.37
C GLN A 148 -13.50 -11.10 6.25
N LEU A 149 -14.46 -11.35 7.15
CA LEU A 149 -14.47 -12.56 7.98
C LEU A 149 -14.64 -13.81 7.12
N LEU A 150 -15.59 -13.83 6.18
CA LEU A 150 -15.80 -14.95 5.26
C LEU A 150 -14.59 -15.21 4.39
N PHE A 151 -13.96 -14.16 3.85
CA PHE A 151 -12.74 -14.29 3.05
C PHE A 151 -11.58 -14.88 3.87
N ARG A 152 -11.50 -14.62 5.16
CA ARG A 152 -10.48 -15.16 6.06
C ARG A 152 -10.55 -16.70 6.20
N TRP A 153 -11.72 -17.32 5.91
CA TRP A 153 -11.88 -18.77 5.91
C TRP A 153 -11.46 -19.44 4.59
N ILE A 154 -11.21 -18.65 3.54
CA ILE A 154 -10.65 -19.17 2.28
C ILE A 154 -9.19 -19.51 2.54
N HIS A 155 -8.76 -20.67 2.01
CA HIS A 155 -7.34 -21.05 2.11
C HIS A 155 -6.44 -19.92 1.57
N PRO A 156 -5.36 -19.51 2.30
CA PRO A 156 -4.55 -18.35 1.92
C PRO A 156 -4.04 -18.36 0.48
N ASP A 157 -3.57 -19.50 -0.02
CA ASP A 157 -3.08 -19.61 -1.40
C ASP A 157 -4.18 -19.31 -2.43
N LEU A 158 -5.41 -19.79 -2.17
CA LEU A 158 -6.55 -19.52 -3.03
C LEU A 158 -6.97 -18.05 -2.95
N GLY A 159 -7.08 -17.51 -1.74
CA GLY A 159 -7.48 -16.13 -1.52
C GLY A 159 -6.49 -15.13 -2.14
N ILE A 160 -5.19 -15.33 -1.96
CA ILE A 160 -4.15 -14.49 -2.56
C ILE A 160 -4.21 -14.58 -4.09
N ARG A 161 -4.35 -15.79 -4.64
CA ARG A 161 -4.48 -15.98 -6.10
C ARG A 161 -5.72 -15.27 -6.66
N MET A 162 -6.86 -15.38 -5.97
CA MET A 162 -8.09 -14.68 -6.37
C MET A 162 -7.90 -13.16 -6.35
N GLY A 163 -7.29 -12.62 -5.29
CA GLY A 163 -7.00 -11.19 -5.17
C GLY A 163 -6.11 -10.66 -6.29
N LEU A 164 -5.01 -11.36 -6.59
CA LEU A 164 -4.10 -10.98 -7.68
C LEU A 164 -4.77 -11.05 -9.06
N LEU A 165 -5.60 -12.07 -9.30
CA LEU A 165 -6.38 -12.17 -10.55
C LEU A 165 -7.37 -11.01 -10.69
N PHE A 166 -8.06 -10.66 -9.61
CA PHE A 166 -8.99 -9.52 -9.59
C PHE A 166 -8.26 -8.20 -9.87
N SER A 167 -7.13 -7.97 -9.22
CA SER A 167 -6.27 -6.81 -9.44
C SER A 167 -5.81 -6.72 -10.90
N LYS A 168 -5.33 -7.82 -11.48
CA LYS A 168 -4.91 -7.90 -12.89
C LYS A 168 -6.05 -7.53 -13.84
N LYS A 169 -7.25 -8.08 -13.62
CA LYS A 169 -8.43 -7.81 -14.44
C LYS A 169 -8.84 -6.35 -14.38
N HIS A 170 -8.84 -5.75 -13.20
CA HIS A 170 -9.19 -4.34 -13.01
C HIS A 170 -8.24 -3.40 -13.76
N ARG A 171 -6.92 -3.63 -13.68
CA ARG A 171 -5.92 -2.86 -14.45
C ARG A 171 -6.09 -3.02 -15.95
N TYR A 172 -6.41 -4.22 -16.43
CA TYR A 172 -6.67 -4.47 -17.84
C TYR A 172 -7.84 -3.62 -18.35
N ILE A 173 -8.96 -3.60 -17.63
CA ILE A 173 -10.13 -2.79 -17.97
C ILE A 173 -9.77 -1.30 -17.99
N LYS A 174 -9.12 -0.79 -16.96
CA LYS A 174 -8.69 0.63 -16.91
C LYS A 174 -7.75 1.02 -18.05
N ARG A 175 -6.89 0.11 -18.53
CA ARG A 175 -6.02 0.37 -19.70
C ARG A 175 -6.82 0.50 -20.98
N ILE A 176 -7.83 -0.35 -21.20
CA ILE A 176 -8.72 -0.27 -22.36
C ILE A 176 -9.47 1.07 -22.33
N GLU A 177 -10.07 1.44 -21.20
CA GLU A 177 -10.80 2.70 -21.04
C GLU A 177 -9.91 3.93 -21.28
N ALA A 178 -8.62 3.85 -20.92
CA ALA A 178 -7.64 4.91 -21.15
C ALA A 178 -7.09 4.95 -22.59
N GLY A 179 -7.54 4.09 -23.50
CA GLY A 179 -7.09 4.04 -24.90
C GLY A 179 -5.60 3.68 -25.06
N LYS A 180 -4.99 3.04 -24.08
CA LYS A 180 -3.59 2.61 -24.14
C LYS A 180 -3.51 1.24 -24.80
N ASP A 181 -2.82 1.14 -25.94
CA ASP A 181 -2.61 -0.12 -26.65
C ASP A 181 -2.10 -1.23 -25.73
N ILE A 182 -2.77 -2.37 -25.83
CA ILE A 182 -2.42 -3.56 -25.09
C ILE A 182 -1.40 -4.34 -25.91
N ASN A 183 -0.14 -4.00 -25.77
CA ASN A 183 0.91 -4.92 -26.18
C ASN A 183 1.02 -6.02 -25.12
N ILE A 184 0.59 -7.21 -25.55
CA ILE A 184 0.64 -8.48 -24.80
C ILE A 184 2.09 -8.93 -24.68
#